data_82467b1ea740ab4adb592368415a393a
#
_entry.id   82467b1ea740ab4adb592368415a393a
#
_cell.length_a   1.000
_cell.length_b   1.000
_cell.length_c   1.000
_cell.angle_alpha   90.00
_cell.angle_beta   90.00
_cell.angle_gamma   90.00
#
_symmetry.space_group_name_H-M   'P 1'
#
loop_
_entity.id
_entity.type
_entity.pdbx_description
1 polymer ?
#
loop_
_entity_poly.entity_id
_entity_poly.type
_entity_poly.pdbx_seq_one_letter_code
_entity_poly.pdbx_strand_id
1 'polypeptide(L)'
;MTAEPTPAVAVDLGLSLRGVVKTFGALRAVDGLDLDVRSGTCLGLLGANGAGKSTTMRLLTAQAIADEGEIEVLGLPVPAQSKRARAQMGVVPQQDNLDIELTVRQNLEVFARLYRVPRADRAAAVGRALEVAQLTGRADTRVDDLSGGMRRRLLIARALVHRPRLVLLDEPTVGLDPQVRQELWALVDALRSEGVTVLMSTHYIEEAARLADDVAIMHAGRIIARGTPAALVAKHVGSRVLEVYGPPPRLLQVEQVARAAGLPTRRTGPAVAVLRAETSTSVGDLLPDAVARPANLEDVFVLLTGEEIA
;
A
#
# COMPACT_ATOMS: atom_id res chain seq x y z
N MET A 1 49.19 4.61 -0.75
CA MET A 1 47.98 5.35 -0.29
C MET A 1 46.79 4.48 -0.56
N THR A 2 46.37 3.70 0.40
CA THR A 2 45.16 2.88 0.36
C THR A 2 43.99 3.79 0.72
N ALA A 3 43.05 3.99 -0.21
CA ALA A 3 41.81 4.72 0.04
C ALA A 3 40.99 3.93 1.06
N GLU A 4 40.73 4.54 2.22
CA GLU A 4 39.73 4.00 3.16
C GLU A 4 38.37 3.97 2.49
N PRO A 5 37.58 2.87 2.65
CA PRO A 5 36.24 2.84 2.12
C PRO A 5 35.39 3.87 2.86
N THR A 6 34.78 4.77 2.12
CA THR A 6 33.78 5.73 2.65
C THR A 6 32.70 4.94 3.41
N PRO A 7 32.39 5.28 4.68
CA PRO A 7 31.37 4.55 5.43
C PRO A 7 30.04 4.66 4.69
N ALA A 8 29.42 3.52 4.40
CA ALA A 8 28.09 3.47 3.85
C ALA A 8 27.16 4.24 4.80
N VAL A 9 26.50 5.27 4.29
CA VAL A 9 25.50 6.03 5.05
C VAL A 9 24.43 5.02 5.48
N ALA A 10 24.33 4.78 6.78
CA ALA A 10 23.30 3.88 7.33
C ALA A 10 21.94 4.43 6.90
N VAL A 11 21.21 3.66 6.08
CA VAL A 11 19.86 4.04 5.66
C VAL A 11 18.97 3.98 6.88
N ASP A 12 18.38 5.12 7.26
CA ASP A 12 17.41 5.15 8.35
C ASP A 12 16.12 4.44 7.91
N LEU A 13 15.82 3.31 8.55
CA LEU A 13 14.68 2.47 8.24
C LEU A 13 13.54 2.69 9.22
N GLY A 14 12.37 3.00 8.70
CA GLY A 14 11.12 3.04 9.47
C GLY A 14 10.65 1.65 9.86
N LEU A 15 10.90 0.64 9.01
CA LEU A 15 10.70 -0.77 9.34
C LEU A 15 11.61 -1.68 8.49
N SER A 16 11.86 -2.87 9.01
CA SER A 16 12.66 -3.92 8.37
C SER A 16 12.12 -5.29 8.73
N LEU A 17 11.96 -6.15 7.73
CA LEU A 17 11.62 -7.56 7.86
C LEU A 17 12.72 -8.37 7.17
N ARG A 18 13.15 -9.48 7.79
CA ARG A 18 14.18 -10.38 7.26
C ARG A 18 13.73 -11.82 7.37
N GLY A 19 13.53 -12.50 6.23
CA GLY A 19 13.18 -13.90 6.17
C GLY A 19 11.89 -14.25 6.92
N VAL A 20 10.94 -13.32 7.03
CA VAL A 20 9.78 -13.47 7.90
C VAL A 20 8.81 -14.50 7.35
N VAL A 21 8.44 -15.47 8.20
CA VAL A 21 7.49 -16.53 7.89
C VAL A 21 6.32 -16.50 8.86
N LYS A 22 5.10 -16.70 8.33
CA LYS A 22 3.90 -16.93 9.13
C LYS A 22 2.98 -17.94 8.50
N THR A 23 2.66 -18.97 9.26
CA THR A 23 1.79 -20.08 8.87
C THR A 23 0.54 -20.13 9.76
N PHE A 24 -0.60 -20.47 9.18
CA PHE A 24 -1.87 -20.73 9.86
C PHE A 24 -2.37 -22.10 9.40
N GLY A 25 -2.23 -23.11 10.21
CA GLY A 25 -2.50 -24.50 9.81
C GLY A 25 -1.63 -24.90 8.60
N ALA A 26 -2.22 -25.27 7.49
CA ALA A 26 -1.52 -25.59 6.25
C ALA A 26 -1.19 -24.37 5.37
N LEU A 27 -1.75 -23.19 5.67
CA LEU A 27 -1.58 -22.00 4.86
C LEU A 27 -0.34 -21.22 5.31
N ARG A 28 0.66 -21.10 4.45
CA ARG A 28 1.82 -20.22 4.65
C ARG A 28 1.48 -18.83 4.11
N ALA A 29 0.93 -17.99 5.01
CA ALA A 29 0.38 -16.68 4.66
C ALA A 29 1.46 -15.63 4.40
N VAL A 30 2.66 -15.77 5.01
CA VAL A 30 3.86 -14.99 4.71
C VAL A 30 5.00 -16.00 4.60
N ASP A 31 5.80 -15.90 3.54
CA ASP A 31 6.75 -16.93 3.14
C ASP A 31 8.12 -16.33 2.80
N GLY A 32 8.99 -16.21 3.81
CA GLY A 32 10.34 -15.69 3.67
C GLY A 32 10.36 -14.22 3.23
N LEU A 33 9.54 -13.38 3.87
CA LEU A 33 9.37 -11.98 3.49
C LEU A 33 10.57 -11.13 3.92
N ASP A 34 11.23 -10.51 2.92
CA ASP A 34 12.21 -9.44 3.10
C ASP A 34 11.61 -8.10 2.66
N LEU A 35 11.57 -7.12 3.55
CA LEU A 35 11.00 -5.81 3.26
C LEU A 35 11.64 -4.72 4.11
N ASP A 36 12.12 -3.67 3.46
CA ASP A 36 12.59 -2.44 4.10
C ASP A 36 11.72 -1.26 3.70
N VAL A 37 11.42 -0.38 4.65
CA VAL A 37 10.79 0.92 4.35
C VAL A 37 11.67 2.02 4.92
N ARG A 38 12.13 2.92 4.05
CA ARG A 38 12.93 4.07 4.47
C ARG A 38 12.10 5.03 5.29
N SER A 39 12.70 5.62 6.32
CA SER A 39 12.04 6.67 7.12
C SER A 39 11.58 7.82 6.23
N GLY A 40 10.39 8.34 6.50
CA GLY A 40 9.79 9.45 5.75
C GLY A 40 9.29 9.13 4.34
N THR A 41 9.25 7.85 3.94
CA THR A 41 8.71 7.45 2.63
C THR A 41 7.40 6.69 2.76
N CYS A 42 6.63 6.64 1.66
CA CYS A 42 5.44 5.80 1.54
C CYS A 42 5.76 4.55 0.73
N LEU A 43 5.59 3.37 1.31
CA LEU A 43 5.63 2.10 0.60
C LEU A 43 4.22 1.55 0.42
N GLY A 44 3.87 1.25 -0.83
CA GLY A 44 2.65 0.54 -1.20
C GLY A 44 2.89 -0.96 -1.25
N LEU A 45 2.23 -1.73 -0.39
CA LEU A 45 2.20 -3.19 -0.44
C LEU A 45 1.01 -3.62 -1.30
N LEU A 46 1.26 -3.81 -2.60
CA LEU A 46 0.24 -4.14 -3.60
C LEU A 46 0.09 -5.65 -3.74
N GLY A 47 -1.13 -6.14 -3.79
CA GLY A 47 -1.40 -7.56 -4.01
C GLY A 47 -2.89 -7.88 -3.98
N ALA A 48 -3.28 -9.01 -4.57
CA ALA A 48 -4.64 -9.53 -4.52
C ALA A 48 -5.08 -9.89 -3.09
N ASN A 49 -6.36 -10.17 -2.93
CA ASN A 49 -6.89 -10.69 -1.67
C ASN A 49 -6.25 -12.05 -1.36
N GLY A 50 -5.80 -12.24 -0.12
CA GLY A 50 -5.08 -13.46 0.27
C GLY A 50 -3.56 -13.45 -0.02
N ALA A 51 -3.00 -12.42 -0.66
CA ALA A 51 -1.57 -12.33 -0.93
C ALA A 51 -0.66 -12.28 0.33
N GLY A 52 -1.22 -12.01 1.53
CA GLY A 52 -0.49 -11.94 2.80
C GLY A 52 -0.37 -10.53 3.38
N LYS A 53 -0.92 -9.50 2.73
CA LYS A 53 -0.79 -8.08 3.12
C LYS A 53 -1.24 -7.81 4.56
N SER A 54 -2.49 -8.13 4.91
CA SER A 54 -3.03 -7.91 6.27
C SER A 54 -2.34 -8.79 7.32
N THR A 55 -1.83 -9.96 6.94
CA THR A 55 -0.99 -10.77 7.83
C THR A 55 0.31 -10.03 8.15
N THR A 56 0.96 -9.43 7.14
CA THR A 56 2.16 -8.60 7.33
C THR A 56 1.87 -7.42 8.26
N MET A 57 0.74 -6.71 8.10
CA MET A 57 0.33 -5.63 9.01
C MET A 57 0.14 -6.11 10.47
N ARG A 58 -0.45 -7.31 10.64
CA ARG A 58 -0.63 -7.92 11.98
C ARG A 58 0.68 -8.33 12.62
N LEU A 59 1.67 -8.77 11.85
CA LEU A 59 3.02 -9.08 12.33
C LEU A 59 3.73 -7.82 12.82
N LEU A 60 3.72 -6.73 12.05
CA LEU A 60 4.33 -5.44 12.41
C LEU A 60 3.75 -4.86 13.70
N THR A 61 2.46 -5.08 13.97
CA THR A 61 1.79 -4.60 15.17
C THR A 61 1.88 -5.59 16.35
N ALA A 62 2.52 -6.74 16.16
CA ALA A 62 2.54 -7.88 17.09
C ALA A 62 1.12 -8.37 17.49
N GLN A 63 0.14 -8.23 16.59
CA GLN A 63 -1.17 -8.92 16.70
C GLN A 63 -1.04 -10.39 16.23
N ALA A 64 -0.02 -10.69 15.45
CA ALA A 64 0.46 -12.02 15.16
C ALA A 64 1.96 -12.09 15.45
N ILE A 65 2.48 -13.26 15.79
CA ILE A 65 3.90 -13.51 16.02
C ILE A 65 4.42 -14.28 14.80
N ALA A 66 5.57 -13.86 14.26
CA ALA A 66 6.25 -14.59 13.20
C ALA A 66 6.72 -15.96 13.70
N ASP A 67 6.66 -16.95 12.83
CA ASP A 67 7.17 -18.30 13.15
C ASP A 67 8.68 -18.35 12.92
N GLU A 68 9.19 -17.58 11.94
CA GLU A 68 10.61 -17.44 11.61
C GLU A 68 10.91 -16.00 11.16
N GLY A 69 12.21 -15.65 11.19
CA GLY A 69 12.71 -14.37 10.73
C GLY A 69 12.68 -13.28 11.79
N GLU A 70 13.07 -12.09 11.38
CA GLU A 70 13.23 -10.92 12.26
C GLU A 70 12.39 -9.75 11.78
N ILE A 71 11.83 -8.98 12.71
CA ILE A 71 11.05 -7.78 12.45
C ILE A 71 11.57 -6.66 13.34
N GLU A 72 11.89 -5.53 12.71
CA GLU A 72 12.21 -4.30 13.41
C GLU A 72 11.27 -3.17 12.95
N VAL A 73 10.78 -2.39 13.90
CA VAL A 73 9.95 -1.21 13.64
C VAL A 73 10.56 -0.03 14.38
N LEU A 74 10.97 1.01 13.63
CA LEU A 74 11.67 2.18 14.16
C LEU A 74 12.90 1.79 15.01
N GLY A 75 13.67 0.77 14.57
CA GLY A 75 14.81 0.21 15.27
C GLY A 75 14.47 -0.59 16.53
N LEU A 76 13.22 -0.95 16.73
CA LEU A 76 12.75 -1.72 17.87
C LEU A 76 12.36 -3.13 17.43
N PRO A 77 12.96 -4.21 18.00
CA PRO A 77 12.61 -5.57 17.64
C PRO A 77 11.18 -5.93 18.07
N VAL A 78 10.44 -6.56 17.16
CA VAL A 78 9.07 -7.04 17.36
C VAL A 78 9.07 -8.57 17.29
N PRO A 79 8.47 -9.27 18.27
CA PRO A 79 7.53 -8.78 19.30
C PRO A 79 8.16 -8.25 20.59
N ALA A 80 9.45 -8.42 20.81
CA ALA A 80 10.11 -8.15 22.09
C ALA A 80 9.86 -6.74 22.64
N GLN A 81 9.92 -5.72 21.79
CA GLN A 81 9.65 -4.31 22.15
C GLN A 81 8.38 -3.75 21.51
N SER A 82 7.43 -4.60 21.15
CA SER A 82 6.19 -4.22 20.45
C SER A 82 5.40 -3.10 21.13
N LYS A 83 5.39 -3.04 22.47
CA LYS A 83 4.71 -1.97 23.21
C LYS A 83 5.34 -0.59 22.96
N ARG A 84 6.69 -0.53 22.89
CA ARG A 84 7.43 0.70 22.58
C ARG A 84 7.27 1.09 21.11
N ALA A 85 7.29 0.11 20.21
CA ALA A 85 7.07 0.31 18.78
C ALA A 85 5.66 0.86 18.54
N ARG A 86 4.61 0.22 19.08
CA ARG A 86 3.22 0.68 18.94
C ARG A 86 2.98 2.07 19.50
N ALA A 87 3.70 2.50 20.53
CA ALA A 87 3.57 3.85 21.06
C ALA A 87 4.00 4.95 20.06
N GLN A 88 4.73 4.59 19.00
CA GLN A 88 5.20 5.48 17.94
C GLN A 88 4.52 5.20 16.58
N MET A 89 3.54 4.31 16.56
CA MET A 89 2.83 3.88 15.35
C MET A 89 1.37 4.34 15.39
N GLY A 90 0.89 4.85 14.26
CA GLY A 90 -0.54 4.96 13.97
C GLY A 90 -0.99 3.73 13.17
N VAL A 91 -2.07 3.10 13.56
CA VAL A 91 -2.61 1.94 12.86
C VAL A 91 -4.05 2.19 12.45
N VAL A 92 -4.31 2.10 11.16
CA VAL A 92 -5.65 2.20 10.56
C VAL A 92 -6.00 0.83 10.00
N PRO A 93 -6.82 0.04 10.70
CA PRO A 93 -7.21 -1.28 10.23
C PRO A 93 -8.20 -1.20 9.06
N GLN A 94 -8.32 -2.30 8.33
CA GLN A 94 -9.30 -2.43 7.26
C GLN A 94 -10.73 -2.29 7.78
N GLN A 95 -11.05 -2.99 8.86
CA GLN A 95 -12.36 -2.92 9.51
C GLN A 95 -12.45 -1.76 10.48
N ASP A 96 -13.60 -1.10 10.52
CA ASP A 96 -13.90 -0.07 11.49
C ASP A 96 -13.94 -0.67 12.91
N ASN A 97 -13.27 0.01 13.83
CA ASN A 97 -13.22 -0.33 15.25
C ASN A 97 -13.40 0.92 16.14
N LEU A 98 -14.16 1.88 15.65
CA LEU A 98 -14.60 3.03 16.44
C LEU A 98 -15.63 2.60 17.48
N ASP A 99 -15.62 3.27 18.62
CA ASP A 99 -16.71 3.10 19.58
C ASP A 99 -17.90 3.94 19.15
N ILE A 100 -18.95 3.25 18.70
CA ILE A 100 -20.13 3.90 18.11
C ILE A 100 -21.00 4.62 19.14
N GLU A 101 -20.91 4.27 20.42
CA GLU A 101 -21.66 4.92 21.49
C GLU A 101 -21.02 6.26 21.92
N LEU A 102 -19.75 6.43 21.64
CA LEU A 102 -19.02 7.65 21.94
C LEU A 102 -19.19 8.71 20.85
N THR A 103 -18.98 9.98 21.22
CA THR A 103 -18.87 11.06 20.25
C THR A 103 -17.54 11.00 19.50
N VAL A 104 -17.44 11.74 18.38
CA VAL A 104 -16.20 11.93 17.62
C VAL A 104 -15.07 12.39 18.55
N ARG A 105 -15.31 13.43 19.34
CA ARG A 105 -14.35 13.96 20.33
C ARG A 105 -13.93 12.90 21.33
N GLN A 106 -14.88 12.19 21.93
CA GLN A 106 -14.61 11.18 22.96
C GLN A 106 -13.74 10.04 22.41
N ASN A 107 -14.00 9.57 21.16
CA ASN A 107 -13.15 8.58 20.51
C ASN A 107 -11.67 9.07 20.43
N LEU A 108 -11.46 10.31 20.03
CA LEU A 108 -10.12 10.90 19.96
C LEU A 108 -9.47 11.06 21.33
N GLU A 109 -10.23 11.51 22.35
CA GLU A 109 -9.75 11.67 23.72
C GLU A 109 -9.32 10.35 24.36
N VAL A 110 -10.09 9.26 24.14
CA VAL A 110 -9.73 7.92 24.61
C VAL A 110 -8.36 7.52 24.06
N PHE A 111 -8.14 7.71 22.76
CA PHE A 111 -6.87 7.36 22.13
C PHE A 111 -5.73 8.30 22.54
N ALA A 112 -5.99 9.60 22.71
CA ALA A 112 -5.00 10.53 23.25
C ALA A 112 -4.52 10.11 24.65
N ARG A 113 -5.42 9.55 25.48
CA ARG A 113 -5.07 8.99 26.79
C ARG A 113 -4.32 7.65 26.67
N LEU A 114 -4.78 6.76 25.82
CA LEU A 114 -4.18 5.44 25.57
C LEU A 114 -2.72 5.57 25.12
N TYR A 115 -2.46 6.48 24.20
CA TYR A 115 -1.12 6.79 23.69
C TYR A 115 -0.33 7.77 24.57
N ARG A 116 -0.83 8.06 25.79
CA ARG A 116 -0.16 8.87 26.81
C ARG A 116 0.20 10.29 26.36
N VAL A 117 -0.61 10.89 25.49
CA VAL A 117 -0.47 12.32 25.19
C VAL A 117 -0.54 13.10 26.52
N PRO A 118 0.43 14.00 26.82
CA PRO A 118 0.44 14.77 28.05
C PRO A 118 -0.88 15.51 28.27
N ARG A 119 -1.35 15.57 29.51
CA ARG A 119 -2.67 16.18 29.83
C ARG A 119 -2.82 17.60 29.29
N ALA A 120 -1.75 18.38 29.35
CA ALA A 120 -1.73 19.76 28.84
C ALA A 120 -1.93 19.83 27.32
N ASP A 121 -1.48 18.82 26.57
CA ASP A 121 -1.48 18.81 25.11
C ASP A 121 -2.70 18.13 24.50
N ARG A 122 -3.50 17.41 25.30
CA ARG A 122 -4.61 16.58 24.79
C ARG A 122 -5.66 17.38 24.03
N ALA A 123 -6.06 18.53 24.57
CA ALA A 123 -7.06 19.36 23.90
C ALA A 123 -6.59 19.83 22.53
N ALA A 124 -5.33 20.26 22.43
CA ALA A 124 -4.73 20.66 21.16
C ALA A 124 -4.55 19.45 20.20
N ALA A 125 -4.18 18.26 20.71
CA ALA A 125 -4.05 17.05 19.90
C ALA A 125 -5.40 16.60 19.32
N VAL A 126 -6.46 16.61 20.13
CA VAL A 126 -7.83 16.30 19.70
C VAL A 126 -8.34 17.35 18.71
N GLY A 127 -8.08 18.64 18.94
CA GLY A 127 -8.43 19.71 17.99
C GLY A 127 -7.82 19.48 16.61
N ARG A 128 -6.51 19.24 16.53
CA ARG A 128 -5.83 18.91 15.24
C ARG A 128 -6.40 17.65 14.60
N ALA A 129 -6.69 16.59 15.38
CA ALA A 129 -7.28 15.38 14.85
C ALA A 129 -8.68 15.61 14.27
N LEU A 130 -9.50 16.49 14.89
CA LEU A 130 -10.79 16.92 14.37
C LEU A 130 -10.66 17.70 13.05
N GLU A 131 -9.65 18.54 12.93
CA GLU A 131 -9.33 19.28 11.70
C GLU A 131 -8.92 18.31 10.57
N VAL A 132 -8.00 17.38 10.86
CA VAL A 132 -7.58 16.33 9.93
C VAL A 132 -8.76 15.48 9.46
N ALA A 133 -9.67 15.10 10.36
CA ALA A 133 -10.90 14.39 10.02
C ALA A 133 -11.92 15.24 9.28
N GLN A 134 -11.78 16.58 9.25
CA GLN A 134 -12.80 17.53 8.80
C GLN A 134 -14.13 17.36 9.58
N LEU A 135 -14.03 17.06 10.87
CA LEU A 135 -15.18 16.80 11.75
C LEU A 135 -15.30 17.80 12.91
N THR A 136 -14.65 18.96 12.82
CA THR A 136 -14.70 19.99 13.88
C THR A 136 -16.13 20.41 14.20
N GLY A 137 -16.98 20.63 13.20
CA GLY A 137 -18.39 20.99 13.37
C GLY A 137 -19.29 19.81 13.83
N ARG A 138 -18.74 18.59 13.94
CA ARG A 138 -19.44 17.39 14.39
C ARG A 138 -18.75 16.70 15.57
N ALA A 139 -17.91 17.44 16.29
CA ALA A 139 -17.10 16.90 17.38
C ALA A 139 -17.93 16.20 18.47
N ASP A 140 -19.12 16.71 18.74
CA ASP A 140 -20.03 16.20 19.76
C ASP A 140 -21.14 15.31 19.21
N THR A 141 -21.10 14.98 17.89
CA THR A 141 -21.98 13.98 17.24
C THR A 141 -21.52 12.57 17.61
N ARG A 142 -22.45 11.65 17.86
CA ARG A 142 -22.14 10.23 18.08
C ARG A 142 -21.60 9.60 16.80
N VAL A 143 -20.68 8.64 16.93
CA VAL A 143 -20.09 7.96 15.77
C VAL A 143 -21.14 7.16 14.98
N ASP A 144 -22.17 6.66 15.65
CA ASP A 144 -23.28 5.94 15.00
C ASP A 144 -24.03 6.80 13.96
N ASP A 145 -24.09 8.12 14.19
CA ASP A 145 -24.76 9.09 13.32
C ASP A 145 -23.87 9.55 12.13
N LEU A 146 -22.65 9.04 12.00
CA LEU A 146 -21.73 9.41 10.93
C LEU A 146 -21.91 8.55 9.69
N SER A 147 -21.70 9.13 8.51
CA SER A 147 -21.55 8.38 7.26
C SER A 147 -20.30 7.49 7.27
N GLY A 148 -20.23 6.46 6.41
CA GLY A 148 -19.06 5.59 6.30
C GLY A 148 -17.77 6.35 6.02
N GLY A 149 -17.81 7.33 5.10
CA GLY A 149 -16.67 8.20 4.82
C GLY A 149 -16.23 9.04 6.02
N MET A 150 -17.18 9.58 6.79
CA MET A 150 -16.87 10.31 8.02
C MET A 150 -16.25 9.41 9.09
N ARG A 151 -16.76 8.18 9.25
CA ARG A 151 -16.15 7.19 10.17
C ARG A 151 -14.73 6.85 9.73
N ARG A 152 -14.48 6.65 8.44
CA ARG A 152 -13.14 6.37 7.92
C ARG A 152 -12.17 7.51 8.20
N ARG A 153 -12.57 8.77 7.99
CA ARG A 153 -11.75 9.95 8.32
C ARG A 153 -11.46 10.03 9.82
N LEU A 154 -12.45 9.77 10.67
CA LEU A 154 -12.25 9.71 12.12
C LEU A 154 -11.26 8.60 12.52
N LEU A 155 -11.36 7.43 11.92
CA LEU A 155 -10.48 6.29 12.18
C LEU A 155 -9.02 6.64 11.90
N ILE A 156 -8.75 7.34 10.81
CA ILE A 156 -7.41 7.80 10.45
C ILE A 156 -6.93 8.90 11.40
N ALA A 157 -7.74 9.91 11.63
CA ALA A 157 -7.39 11.00 12.54
C ALA A 157 -7.10 10.49 13.96
N ARG A 158 -7.82 9.47 14.40
CA ARG A 158 -7.59 8.78 15.67
C ARG A 158 -6.20 8.11 15.73
N ALA A 159 -5.77 7.50 14.62
CA ALA A 159 -4.44 6.92 14.53
C ALA A 159 -3.32 7.96 14.56
N LEU A 160 -3.62 9.24 14.23
CA LEU A 160 -2.67 10.34 14.16
C LEU A 160 -2.63 11.22 15.41
N VAL A 161 -3.54 11.04 16.37
CA VAL A 161 -3.74 11.93 17.53
C VAL A 161 -2.48 12.12 18.38
N HIS A 162 -1.59 11.12 18.41
CA HIS A 162 -0.35 11.11 19.20
C HIS A 162 0.91 11.43 18.36
N ARG A 163 0.75 11.88 17.10
CA ARG A 163 1.84 12.22 16.17
C ARG A 163 2.82 11.05 15.95
N PRO A 164 2.38 9.95 15.37
CA PRO A 164 3.24 8.79 15.15
C PRO A 164 4.36 9.09 14.15
N ARG A 165 5.48 8.36 14.26
CA ARG A 165 6.57 8.38 13.27
C ARG A 165 6.34 7.42 12.11
N LEU A 166 5.50 6.40 12.31
CA LEU A 166 5.12 5.39 11.32
C LEU A 166 3.60 5.24 11.30
N VAL A 167 3.00 5.21 10.13
CA VAL A 167 1.57 4.94 9.95
C VAL A 167 1.39 3.69 9.10
N LEU A 168 0.61 2.75 9.59
CA LEU A 168 0.19 1.55 8.88
C LEU A 168 -1.27 1.72 8.45
N LEU A 169 -1.51 1.66 7.14
CA LEU A 169 -2.84 1.79 6.52
C LEU A 169 -3.20 0.46 5.87
N ASP A 170 -4.13 -0.29 6.46
CA ASP A 170 -4.58 -1.56 5.90
C ASP A 170 -5.83 -1.33 5.04
N GLU A 171 -5.67 -1.38 3.72
CA GLU A 171 -6.69 -1.15 2.70
C GLU A 171 -7.56 0.12 2.99
N PRO A 172 -6.93 1.31 3.05
CA PRO A 172 -7.56 2.48 3.64
C PRO A 172 -8.77 3.02 2.87
N THR A 173 -8.89 2.72 1.56
CA THR A 173 -9.92 3.30 0.69
C THR A 173 -11.01 2.33 0.25
N VAL A 174 -10.95 1.08 0.72
CA VAL A 174 -11.95 0.06 0.37
C VAL A 174 -13.36 0.50 0.79
N GLY A 175 -14.30 0.43 -0.16
CA GLY A 175 -15.70 0.78 0.09
C GLY A 175 -15.99 2.27 0.21
N LEU A 176 -15.02 3.14 -0.11
CA LEU A 176 -15.19 4.58 -0.13
C LEU A 176 -15.59 5.07 -1.52
N ASP A 177 -16.43 6.11 -1.54
CA ASP A 177 -16.71 6.84 -2.76
C ASP A 177 -15.47 7.59 -3.29
N PRO A 178 -15.45 7.97 -4.58
CA PRO A 178 -14.28 8.61 -5.22
C PRO A 178 -13.83 9.90 -4.54
N GLN A 179 -14.76 10.70 -4.01
CA GLN A 179 -14.42 11.96 -3.37
C GLN A 179 -13.67 11.73 -2.05
N VAL A 180 -14.20 10.86 -1.19
CA VAL A 180 -13.55 10.53 0.10
C VAL A 180 -12.20 9.86 -0.12
N ARG A 181 -12.07 9.06 -1.19
CA ARG A 181 -10.78 8.47 -1.59
C ARG A 181 -9.73 9.55 -1.92
N GLN A 182 -10.11 10.58 -2.69
CA GLN A 182 -9.19 11.69 -3.00
C GLN A 182 -8.79 12.50 -1.77
N GLU A 183 -9.71 12.74 -0.84
CA GLU A 183 -9.42 13.41 0.43
C GLU A 183 -8.41 12.59 1.27
N LEU A 184 -8.54 11.27 1.27
CA LEU A 184 -7.60 10.38 1.94
C LEU A 184 -6.22 10.40 1.28
N TRP A 185 -6.16 10.43 -0.04
CA TRP A 185 -4.90 10.54 -0.77
C TRP A 185 -4.16 11.84 -0.41
N ALA A 186 -4.88 12.97 -0.36
CA ALA A 186 -4.30 14.24 0.07
C ALA A 186 -3.74 14.17 1.50
N LEU A 187 -4.41 13.43 2.39
CA LEU A 187 -3.92 13.21 3.76
C LEU A 187 -2.62 12.39 3.77
N VAL A 188 -2.52 11.33 2.98
CA VAL A 188 -1.29 10.53 2.88
C VAL A 188 -0.14 11.38 2.35
N ASP A 189 -0.38 12.22 1.33
CA ASP A 189 0.61 13.17 0.80
C ASP A 189 1.07 14.18 1.87
N ALA A 190 0.14 14.68 2.70
CA ALA A 190 0.47 15.58 3.81
C ALA A 190 1.36 14.89 4.85
N LEU A 191 1.05 13.66 5.25
CA LEU A 191 1.86 12.88 6.19
C LEU A 191 3.29 12.67 5.67
N ARG A 192 3.45 12.35 4.37
CA ARG A 192 4.75 12.22 3.74
C ARG A 192 5.54 13.52 3.78
N SER A 193 4.90 14.66 3.47
CA SER A 193 5.56 15.98 3.51
C SER A 193 6.01 16.38 4.91
N GLU A 194 5.36 15.86 5.94
CA GLU A 194 5.76 16.01 7.35
C GLU A 194 6.85 15.02 7.79
N GLY A 195 7.33 14.16 6.89
CA GLY A 195 8.37 13.17 7.17
C GLY A 195 7.89 11.92 7.90
N VAL A 196 6.58 11.68 7.94
CA VAL A 196 6.00 10.46 8.52
C VAL A 196 6.22 9.29 7.56
N THR A 197 6.70 8.17 8.09
CA THR A 197 6.82 6.92 7.32
C THR A 197 5.44 6.30 7.15
N VAL A 198 5.11 5.86 5.93
CA VAL A 198 3.82 5.22 5.65
C VAL A 198 4.04 3.84 5.02
N LEU A 199 3.40 2.83 5.57
CA LEU A 199 3.19 1.54 4.89
C LEU A 199 1.71 1.37 4.63
N MET A 200 1.34 1.29 3.37
CA MET A 200 -0.04 1.15 2.93
C MET A 200 -0.22 -0.19 2.21
N SER A 201 -1.12 -1.04 2.69
CA SER A 201 -1.58 -2.18 1.91
C SER A 201 -2.73 -1.77 1.01
N THR A 202 -2.74 -2.26 -0.20
CA THR A 202 -3.83 -2.02 -1.15
C THR A 202 -3.92 -3.13 -2.19
N HIS A 203 -5.11 -3.31 -2.75
CA HIS A 203 -5.30 -4.04 -3.99
C HIS A 203 -5.68 -3.09 -5.13
N TYR A 204 -5.83 -1.79 -4.88
CA TYR A 204 -6.06 -0.79 -5.92
C TYR A 204 -4.72 -0.32 -6.50
N ILE A 205 -4.49 -0.65 -7.77
CA ILE A 205 -3.24 -0.34 -8.48
C ILE A 205 -3.06 1.17 -8.63
N GLU A 206 -4.14 1.90 -8.90
CA GLU A 206 -4.13 3.35 -9.01
C GLU A 206 -3.62 4.02 -7.71
N GLU A 207 -4.04 3.51 -6.56
CA GLU A 207 -3.61 4.00 -5.25
C GLU A 207 -2.12 3.79 -5.03
N ALA A 208 -1.61 2.58 -5.33
CA ALA A 208 -0.19 2.29 -5.24
C ALA A 208 0.63 3.15 -6.22
N ALA A 209 0.17 3.33 -7.46
CA ALA A 209 0.86 4.11 -8.47
C ALA A 209 0.94 5.61 -8.11
N ARG A 210 -0.12 6.15 -7.46
CA ARG A 210 -0.21 7.56 -7.13
C ARG A 210 0.50 7.95 -5.84
N LEU A 211 0.38 7.15 -4.79
CA LEU A 211 0.78 7.54 -3.43
C LEU A 211 2.14 7.00 -3.02
N ALA A 212 2.54 5.85 -3.56
CA ALA A 212 3.74 5.21 -3.10
C ALA A 212 5.02 5.76 -3.77
N ASP A 213 6.05 6.03 -2.98
CA ASP A 213 7.40 6.28 -3.47
C ASP A 213 8.03 4.98 -4.00
N ASP A 214 7.68 3.87 -3.34
CA ASP A 214 8.14 2.52 -3.68
C ASP A 214 6.96 1.56 -3.57
N VAL A 215 6.85 0.62 -4.49
CA VAL A 215 5.79 -0.42 -4.50
C VAL A 215 6.45 -1.78 -4.35
N ALA A 216 5.94 -2.58 -3.43
CA ALA A 216 6.25 -3.99 -3.30
C ALA A 216 5.03 -4.80 -3.75
N ILE A 217 5.17 -5.57 -4.84
CA ILE A 217 4.11 -6.46 -5.34
C ILE A 217 4.21 -7.77 -4.57
N MET A 218 3.16 -8.08 -3.82
CA MET A 218 3.06 -9.28 -3.00
C MET A 218 2.10 -10.28 -3.63
N HIS A 219 2.57 -11.53 -3.80
CA HIS A 219 1.79 -12.65 -4.30
C HIS A 219 2.15 -13.92 -3.52
N ALA A 220 1.14 -14.70 -3.11
CA ALA A 220 1.30 -15.96 -2.38
C ALA A 220 2.30 -15.88 -1.19
N GLY A 221 2.21 -14.81 -0.39
CA GLY A 221 3.04 -14.61 0.80
C GLY A 221 4.44 -14.07 0.56
N ARG A 222 4.83 -13.78 -0.71
CA ARG A 222 6.18 -13.34 -1.11
C ARG A 222 6.14 -12.00 -1.84
N ILE A 223 7.21 -11.21 -1.75
CA ILE A 223 7.42 -10.08 -2.66
C ILE A 223 8.05 -10.61 -3.95
N ILE A 224 7.34 -10.42 -5.07
CA ILE A 224 7.76 -10.86 -6.40
C ILE A 224 8.40 -9.76 -7.24
N ALA A 225 8.13 -8.50 -6.91
CA ALA A 225 8.79 -7.34 -7.51
C ALA A 225 8.74 -6.15 -6.56
N ARG A 226 9.76 -5.27 -6.67
CA ARG A 226 9.84 -4.04 -5.89
C ARG A 226 10.55 -2.95 -6.67
N GLY A 227 10.12 -1.71 -6.49
CA GLY A 227 10.71 -0.49 -7.07
C GLY A 227 9.71 0.65 -7.12
N THR A 228 10.15 1.81 -7.60
CA THR A 228 9.20 2.90 -7.88
C THR A 228 8.20 2.47 -8.95
N PRO A 229 6.97 2.98 -8.96
CA PRO A 229 5.98 2.64 -9.99
C PRO A 229 6.55 2.73 -11.42
N ALA A 230 7.25 3.82 -11.72
CA ALA A 230 7.88 4.03 -13.04
C ALA A 230 8.98 3.00 -13.36
N ALA A 231 9.82 2.64 -12.37
CA ALA A 231 10.88 1.64 -12.55
C ALA A 231 10.31 0.24 -12.79
N LEU A 232 9.23 -0.13 -12.07
CA LEU A 232 8.54 -1.39 -12.28
C LEU A 232 7.94 -1.49 -13.69
N VAL A 233 7.28 -0.42 -14.15
CA VAL A 233 6.73 -0.35 -15.52
C VAL A 233 7.84 -0.50 -16.55
N ALA A 234 8.88 0.33 -16.47
CA ALA A 234 10.00 0.29 -17.43
C ALA A 234 10.69 -1.08 -17.48
N LYS A 235 10.90 -1.71 -16.30
CA LYS A 235 11.60 -3.00 -16.20
C LYS A 235 10.80 -4.16 -16.76
N HIS A 236 9.50 -4.22 -16.46
CA HIS A 236 8.69 -5.42 -16.75
C HIS A 236 7.88 -5.32 -18.03
N VAL A 237 7.30 -4.17 -18.35
CA VAL A 237 6.35 -4.01 -19.47
C VAL A 237 6.77 -2.99 -20.52
N GLY A 238 7.85 -2.26 -20.29
CA GLY A 238 8.34 -1.23 -21.22
C GLY A 238 7.55 0.06 -21.14
N SER A 239 7.60 0.85 -22.21
CA SER A 239 6.97 2.18 -22.24
C SER A 239 5.65 2.20 -23.02
N ARG A 240 5.48 1.26 -23.97
CA ARG A 240 4.37 1.26 -24.92
C ARG A 240 3.64 -0.08 -24.97
N VAL A 241 2.32 0.00 -24.93
CA VAL A 241 1.40 -1.13 -25.06
C VAL A 241 0.56 -0.92 -26.32
N LEU A 242 0.37 -1.99 -27.09
CA LEU A 242 -0.60 -2.03 -28.18
C LEU A 242 -1.80 -2.84 -27.74
N GLU A 243 -2.97 -2.22 -27.74
CA GLU A 243 -4.21 -2.84 -27.27
C GLU A 243 -5.14 -3.08 -28.45
N VAL A 244 -5.60 -4.32 -28.61
CA VAL A 244 -6.52 -4.72 -29.69
C VAL A 244 -7.80 -5.22 -29.08
N TYR A 245 -8.90 -4.67 -29.53
CA TYR A 245 -10.26 -5.08 -29.15
C TYR A 245 -10.86 -5.95 -30.26
N GLY A 246 -11.65 -6.95 -29.88
CA GLY A 246 -12.33 -7.76 -30.88
C GLY A 246 -12.92 -9.08 -30.34
N PRO A 247 -13.55 -9.85 -31.25
CA PRO A 247 -14.10 -11.16 -30.89
C PRO A 247 -12.97 -12.18 -30.58
N PRO A 248 -13.29 -13.26 -29.85
CA PRO A 248 -12.29 -14.24 -29.43
C PRO A 248 -11.33 -14.75 -30.51
N PRO A 249 -11.75 -15.03 -31.76
CA PRO A 249 -10.84 -15.45 -32.83
C PRO A 249 -9.78 -14.39 -33.19
N ARG A 250 -10.17 -13.08 -33.17
CA ARG A 250 -9.24 -11.96 -33.41
C ARG A 250 -8.22 -11.86 -32.31
N LEU A 251 -8.66 -11.97 -31.05
CA LEU A 251 -7.78 -11.90 -29.88
C LEU A 251 -6.76 -13.05 -29.87
N LEU A 252 -7.16 -14.26 -30.22
CA LEU A 252 -6.24 -15.39 -30.39
C LEU A 252 -5.19 -15.15 -31.48
N GLN A 253 -5.58 -14.53 -32.60
CA GLN A 253 -4.63 -14.14 -33.66
C GLN A 253 -3.60 -13.13 -33.13
N VAL A 254 -4.03 -12.12 -32.35
CA VAL A 254 -3.13 -11.13 -31.72
C VAL A 254 -2.14 -11.80 -30.79
N GLU A 255 -2.60 -12.72 -29.94
CA GLU A 255 -1.73 -13.48 -29.04
C GLU A 255 -0.70 -14.34 -29.82
N GLN A 256 -1.09 -14.93 -30.96
CA GLN A 256 -0.17 -15.68 -31.80
C GLN A 256 0.89 -14.79 -32.45
N VAL A 257 0.48 -13.61 -32.98
CA VAL A 257 1.40 -12.62 -33.55
C VAL A 257 2.40 -12.13 -32.51
N ALA A 258 1.91 -11.74 -31.32
CA ALA A 258 2.77 -11.30 -30.24
C ALA A 258 3.74 -12.38 -29.77
N ARG A 259 3.26 -13.63 -29.63
CA ARG A 259 4.10 -14.78 -29.25
C ARG A 259 5.20 -15.05 -30.29
N ALA A 260 4.86 -14.97 -31.58
CA ALA A 260 5.85 -15.15 -32.68
C ALA A 260 6.93 -14.05 -32.62
N ALA A 261 6.59 -12.86 -32.15
CA ALA A 261 7.52 -11.75 -31.95
C ALA A 261 8.24 -11.77 -30.58
N GLY A 262 7.99 -12.78 -29.74
CA GLY A 262 8.57 -12.88 -28.40
C GLY A 262 8.05 -11.82 -27.40
N LEU A 263 6.88 -11.22 -27.67
CA LEU A 263 6.30 -10.18 -26.83
C LEU A 263 5.28 -10.78 -25.84
N PRO A 264 5.31 -10.33 -24.56
CA PRO A 264 4.30 -10.73 -23.59
C PRO A 264 2.93 -10.14 -23.95
N THR A 265 1.86 -10.88 -23.63
CA THR A 265 0.49 -10.40 -23.80
C THR A 265 -0.27 -10.45 -22.48
N ARG A 266 -1.22 -9.53 -22.33
CA ARG A 266 -2.22 -9.52 -21.27
C ARG A 266 -3.61 -9.51 -21.90
N ARG A 267 -4.47 -10.42 -21.47
CA ARG A 267 -5.87 -10.45 -21.91
C ARG A 267 -6.76 -9.84 -20.83
N THR A 268 -7.61 -8.89 -21.19
CA THR A 268 -8.58 -8.26 -20.30
C THR A 268 -9.93 -8.20 -21.00
N GLY A 269 -10.84 -9.09 -20.62
CA GLY A 269 -12.16 -9.16 -21.23
C GLY A 269 -12.12 -9.19 -22.76
N PRO A 270 -12.66 -8.15 -23.45
CA PRO A 270 -12.72 -8.08 -24.92
C PRO A 270 -11.43 -7.56 -25.57
N ALA A 271 -10.34 -7.42 -24.83
CA ALA A 271 -9.08 -6.87 -25.33
C ALA A 271 -7.87 -7.77 -25.07
N VAL A 272 -6.86 -7.67 -25.93
CA VAL A 272 -5.50 -8.17 -25.70
C VAL A 272 -4.53 -6.99 -25.80
N ALA A 273 -3.75 -6.80 -24.76
CA ALA A 273 -2.64 -5.87 -24.71
C ALA A 273 -1.33 -6.59 -25.01
N VAL A 274 -0.59 -6.11 -26.01
CA VAL A 274 0.77 -6.55 -26.35
C VAL A 274 1.74 -5.61 -25.65
N LEU A 275 2.52 -6.15 -24.70
CA LEU A 275 3.45 -5.40 -23.86
C LEU A 275 4.81 -5.28 -24.57
N ARG A 276 5.63 -4.29 -24.15
CA ARG A 276 6.94 -4.00 -24.74
C ARG A 276 6.90 -3.76 -26.25
N ALA A 277 5.82 -3.18 -26.74
CA ALA A 277 5.60 -2.99 -28.16
C ALA A 277 6.65 -2.08 -28.84
N GLU A 278 7.38 -1.27 -28.07
CA GLU A 278 8.51 -0.46 -28.54
C GLU A 278 9.72 -1.30 -28.99
N THR A 279 9.82 -2.55 -28.54
CA THR A 279 10.95 -3.41 -28.88
C THR A 279 10.80 -4.11 -30.24
N SER A 280 9.64 -4.00 -30.89
CA SER A 280 9.36 -4.60 -32.20
C SER A 280 8.57 -3.66 -33.09
N THR A 281 9.24 -3.07 -34.09
CA THR A 281 8.58 -2.20 -35.10
C THR A 281 7.61 -2.97 -35.98
N SER A 282 7.87 -4.25 -36.23
CA SER A 282 7.03 -5.10 -37.13
C SER A 282 5.66 -5.44 -36.52
N VAL A 283 5.51 -5.47 -35.18
CA VAL A 283 4.22 -5.82 -34.56
C VAL A 283 3.18 -4.75 -34.75
N GLY A 284 3.55 -3.47 -34.78
CA GLY A 284 2.62 -2.37 -35.13
C GLY A 284 2.05 -2.53 -36.54
N ASP A 285 2.86 -2.95 -37.49
CA ASP A 285 2.42 -3.17 -38.90
C ASP A 285 1.51 -4.41 -39.04
N LEU A 286 1.72 -5.43 -38.21
CA LEU A 286 0.91 -6.64 -38.18
C LEU A 286 -0.44 -6.47 -37.45
N LEU A 287 -0.57 -5.40 -36.63
CA LEU A 287 -1.75 -5.08 -35.83
C LEU A 287 -2.23 -3.66 -36.14
N PRO A 288 -2.72 -3.38 -37.36
CA PRO A 288 -3.08 -2.02 -37.81
C PRO A 288 -4.29 -1.44 -37.05
N ASP A 289 -5.10 -2.28 -36.43
CA ASP A 289 -6.25 -1.94 -35.60
C ASP A 289 -5.90 -1.73 -34.10
N ALA A 290 -4.61 -1.86 -33.74
CA ALA A 290 -4.18 -1.70 -32.38
C ALA A 290 -4.18 -0.20 -31.95
N VAL A 291 -4.67 0.04 -30.76
CA VAL A 291 -4.59 1.34 -30.08
C VAL A 291 -3.34 1.37 -29.21
N ALA A 292 -2.46 2.33 -29.46
CA ALA A 292 -1.27 2.53 -28.66
C ALA A 292 -1.60 3.31 -27.38
N ARG A 293 -1.15 2.84 -26.23
CA ARG A 293 -1.22 3.56 -24.96
C ARG A 293 0.09 3.43 -24.16
N PRO A 294 0.33 4.33 -23.20
CA PRO A 294 1.41 4.14 -22.24
C PRO A 294 1.19 2.86 -21.41
N ALA A 295 2.29 2.18 -21.08
CA ALA A 295 2.27 1.09 -20.12
C ALA A 295 2.02 1.63 -18.69
N ASN A 296 1.39 0.83 -17.84
CA ASN A 296 1.05 1.21 -16.48
C ASN A 296 1.36 0.09 -15.46
N LEU A 297 1.18 0.38 -14.18
CA LEU A 297 1.46 -0.58 -13.11
C LEU A 297 0.48 -1.78 -13.12
N GLU A 298 -0.70 -1.64 -13.71
CA GLU A 298 -1.66 -2.72 -13.89
C GLU A 298 -1.13 -3.79 -14.87
N ASP A 299 -0.50 -3.35 -15.95
CA ASP A 299 0.15 -4.26 -16.89
C ASP A 299 1.27 -5.06 -16.21
N VAL A 300 2.04 -4.42 -15.31
CA VAL A 300 3.07 -5.11 -14.51
C VAL A 300 2.43 -6.13 -13.58
N PHE A 301 1.39 -5.75 -12.85
CA PHE A 301 0.75 -6.60 -11.87
C PHE A 301 0.22 -7.89 -12.53
N VAL A 302 -0.59 -7.74 -13.58
CA VAL A 302 -1.17 -8.89 -14.29
C VAL A 302 -0.09 -9.76 -14.94
N LEU A 303 0.97 -9.15 -15.52
CA LEU A 303 2.07 -9.91 -16.10
C LEU A 303 2.78 -10.78 -15.07
N LEU A 304 2.98 -10.30 -13.86
CA LEU A 304 3.75 -10.98 -12.83
C LEU A 304 2.92 -11.99 -12.03
N THR A 305 1.64 -11.74 -11.83
CA THR A 305 0.77 -12.57 -10.98
C THR A 305 -0.14 -13.49 -11.79
N GLY A 306 -0.45 -13.14 -13.03
CA GLY A 306 -1.51 -13.78 -13.83
C GLY A 306 -2.93 -13.45 -13.36
N GLU A 307 -3.08 -12.55 -12.38
CA GLU A 307 -4.36 -12.19 -11.75
C GLU A 307 -4.78 -10.78 -12.15
N GLU A 308 -6.08 -10.58 -12.44
CA GLU A 308 -6.67 -9.26 -12.57
C GLU A 308 -7.12 -8.79 -11.17
N ILE A 309 -6.82 -7.53 -10.82
CA ILE A 309 -7.35 -6.88 -9.62
C ILE A 309 -8.44 -5.90 -10.06
N ALA A 310 -9.53 -5.87 -9.29
CA ALA A 310 -10.68 -5.00 -9.54
C ALA A 310 -10.36 -3.51 -9.30
#